data_95274f2608a410081e86f7afd71f207d
#
_entry.id   95274f2608a410081e86f7afd71f207d
#
_cell.length_a   1.000
_cell.length_b   1.000
_cell.length_c   1.000
_cell.angle_alpha   90.00
_cell.angle_beta   90.00
_cell.angle_gamma   90.00
#
_symmetry.space_group_name_H-M   'P 1'
#
loop_
_entity.id
_entity.type
_entity.pdbx_description
1 polymer ?
#
loop_
_entity_poly.entity_id
_entity_poly.type
_entity_poly.pdbx_seq_one_letter_code
_entity_poly.pdbx_strand_id
1 'polypeptide(L)'
;MQVEIKELKRLIKTTEEKIIKLEEKERTRDVVSGGAGGTQHFKVEGFPVPEYAKVKRLLISRRERLKMKEEELLEITNQAEKYIESIKKSEIRIMFRMRYIEGLTWNQVAHQMNEMFSRTKRTYTEDGCRMKGNRFFKETEGHKVSL
;
A
#
# COMPACT_ATOMS: atom_id res chain seq x y z
N MET A 1 -2.07 7.59 0.10
CA MET A 1 -0.80 6.82 0.04
C MET A 1 -1.02 5.29 0.01
N GLN A 2 -1.64 4.64 0.99
CA GLN A 2 -1.88 3.17 0.96
C GLN A 2 -2.67 2.71 -0.28
N VAL A 3 -3.69 3.46 -0.71
CA VAL A 3 -4.47 3.17 -1.93
C VAL A 3 -3.59 3.26 -3.18
N GLU A 4 -2.71 4.25 -3.26
CA GLU A 4 -1.76 4.43 -4.38
C GLU A 4 -0.75 3.30 -4.45
N ILE A 5 -0.23 2.84 -3.29
CA ILE A 5 0.66 1.68 -3.20
C ILE A 5 -0.05 0.41 -3.71
N LYS A 6 -1.29 0.20 -3.30
CA LYS A 6 -2.10 -0.94 -3.75
C LYS A 6 -2.31 -0.90 -5.27
N GLU A 7 -2.62 0.27 -5.82
CA GLU A 7 -2.79 0.46 -7.26
C GLU A 7 -1.48 0.24 -8.03
N LEU A 8 -0.35 0.74 -7.54
CA LEU A 8 0.95 0.47 -8.13
C LEU A 8 1.30 -1.02 -8.16
N LYS A 9 1.02 -1.76 -7.08
CA LYS A 9 1.21 -3.22 -7.03
C LYS A 9 0.36 -3.92 -8.07
N ARG A 10 -0.89 -3.52 -8.27
CA ARG A 10 -1.77 -4.03 -9.32
C ARG A 10 -1.21 -3.76 -10.72
N LEU A 11 -0.75 -2.53 -10.98
CA LEU A 11 -0.17 -2.15 -12.27
C LEU A 11 1.15 -2.88 -12.57
N ILE A 12 1.96 -3.15 -11.56
CA ILE A 12 3.19 -3.95 -11.68
C ILE A 12 2.82 -5.36 -12.14
N LYS A 13 1.89 -6.02 -11.43
CA LYS A 13 1.42 -7.36 -11.77
C LYS A 13 0.92 -7.46 -13.22
N THR A 14 0.07 -6.52 -13.64
CA THR A 14 -0.43 -6.45 -15.03
C THR A 14 0.70 -6.29 -16.05
N THR A 15 1.76 -5.56 -15.70
CA THR A 15 2.91 -5.36 -16.59
C THR A 15 3.76 -6.61 -16.68
N GLU A 16 3.95 -7.33 -15.58
CA GLU A 16 4.65 -8.61 -15.53
C GLU A 16 3.93 -9.67 -16.38
N GLU A 17 2.60 -9.77 -16.25
CA GLU A 17 1.77 -10.66 -17.07
C GLU A 17 1.90 -10.34 -18.57
N LYS A 18 2.00 -9.06 -18.93
CA LYS A 18 2.22 -8.63 -20.32
C LYS A 18 3.59 -9.05 -20.83
N ILE A 19 4.64 -8.95 -20.04
CA ILE A 19 5.99 -9.41 -20.40
C ILE A 19 5.98 -10.92 -20.63
N ILE A 20 5.38 -11.70 -19.74
CA ILE A 20 5.27 -13.16 -19.87
C ILE A 20 4.57 -13.54 -21.18
N LYS A 21 3.45 -12.88 -21.50
CA LYS A 21 2.74 -13.12 -22.78
C LYS A 21 3.57 -12.81 -24.02
N LEU A 22 4.40 -11.77 -23.97
CA LEU A 22 5.31 -11.43 -25.08
C LEU A 22 6.40 -12.49 -25.22
N GLU A 23 6.95 -13.00 -24.12
CA GLU A 23 7.97 -14.06 -24.12
C GLU A 23 7.41 -15.42 -24.59
N GLU A 24 6.18 -15.78 -24.17
CA GLU A 24 5.51 -17.00 -24.64
C GLU A 24 5.22 -16.96 -26.13
N LYS A 25 4.81 -15.81 -26.65
CA LYS A 25 4.55 -15.60 -28.07
C LYS A 25 5.82 -15.77 -28.92
N GLU A 26 6.98 -15.42 -28.39
CA GLU A 26 8.27 -15.67 -29.04
C GLU A 26 8.60 -17.15 -29.07
N ARG A 27 8.50 -17.88 -27.95
CA ARG A 27 8.76 -19.32 -27.86
C ARG A 27 7.89 -20.12 -28.79
N THR A 28 6.62 -19.77 -28.98
CA THR A 28 5.70 -20.46 -29.86
C THR A 28 6.08 -20.26 -31.35
N ARG A 29 6.70 -19.13 -31.69
CA ARG A 29 7.21 -18.88 -33.06
C ARG A 29 8.45 -19.71 -33.41
N ASP A 30 9.37 -19.87 -32.45
CA ASP A 30 10.58 -20.67 -32.65
C ASP A 30 10.28 -22.15 -32.85
N VAL A 31 9.25 -22.69 -32.21
CA VAL A 31 8.83 -24.10 -32.33
C VAL A 31 8.19 -24.38 -33.72
N VAL A 32 7.53 -23.41 -34.32
CA VAL A 32 6.90 -23.56 -35.64
C VAL A 32 7.91 -23.47 -36.80
N SER A 33 9.09 -22.91 -36.55
CA SER A 33 10.15 -22.77 -37.53
C SER A 33 10.93 -24.07 -37.85
N GLY A 34 10.73 -25.14 -37.04
CA GLY A 34 11.51 -26.41 -37.11
C GLY A 34 10.89 -27.53 -37.94
N GLY A 35 9.82 -27.31 -38.74
CA GLY A 35 9.20 -28.31 -39.60
C GLY A 35 9.86 -28.41 -40.97
N ALA A 36 10.48 -29.56 -41.27
CA ALA A 36 11.12 -29.85 -42.54
C ALA A 36 10.14 -29.84 -43.73
N GLY A 37 10.47 -29.05 -44.76
CA GLY A 37 9.98 -29.24 -46.13
C GLY A 37 8.85 -28.30 -46.59
N GLY A 38 9.25 -27.28 -47.35
CA GLY A 38 8.35 -26.47 -48.18
C GLY A 38 8.78 -25.00 -48.19
N THR A 39 9.16 -24.51 -49.35
CA THR A 39 9.41 -23.09 -49.66
C THR A 39 8.13 -22.27 -49.50
N GLN A 40 7.73 -22.02 -48.27
CA GLN A 40 6.78 -20.94 -47.94
C GLN A 40 7.57 -19.79 -47.35
N HIS A 41 7.54 -18.65 -48.01
CA HIS A 41 8.01 -17.38 -47.47
C HIS A 41 7.14 -17.02 -46.26
N PHE A 42 7.49 -17.55 -45.11
CA PHE A 42 6.97 -17.02 -43.84
C PHE A 42 7.58 -15.64 -43.63
N LYS A 43 6.76 -14.59 -43.61
CA LYS A 43 7.13 -13.33 -43.01
C LYS A 43 7.49 -13.63 -41.56
N VAL A 44 8.76 -13.74 -41.26
CA VAL A 44 9.27 -13.74 -39.88
C VAL A 44 9.09 -12.31 -39.39
N GLU A 45 7.93 -12.00 -38.89
CA GLU A 45 7.77 -10.84 -38.05
C GLU A 45 8.62 -11.13 -36.81
N GLY A 46 9.78 -10.48 -36.74
CA GLY A 46 10.68 -10.60 -35.60
C GLY A 46 9.98 -10.28 -34.27
N PHE A 47 10.50 -10.81 -33.20
CA PHE A 47 10.10 -10.45 -31.84
C PHE A 47 9.93 -8.93 -31.74
N PRO A 48 8.84 -8.41 -31.15
CA PRO A 48 8.63 -6.97 -31.01
C PRO A 48 9.56 -6.38 -29.97
N VAL A 49 10.87 -6.41 -30.26
CA VAL A 49 11.95 -5.89 -29.38
C VAL A 49 11.66 -4.49 -28.87
N PRO A 50 11.13 -3.56 -29.68
CA PRO A 50 10.78 -2.22 -29.18
C PRO A 50 9.64 -2.24 -28.15
N GLU A 51 8.63 -3.07 -28.37
CA GLU A 51 7.50 -3.19 -27.44
C GLU A 51 7.93 -3.84 -26.12
N TYR A 52 8.69 -4.92 -26.18
CA TYR A 52 9.24 -5.60 -25.02
C TYR A 52 10.13 -4.67 -24.19
N ALA A 53 11.05 -3.97 -24.84
CA ALA A 53 11.93 -3.00 -24.18
C ALA A 53 11.14 -1.86 -23.53
N LYS A 54 10.07 -1.38 -24.18
CA LYS A 54 9.18 -0.37 -23.61
C LYS A 54 8.45 -0.86 -22.36
N VAL A 55 7.87 -2.06 -22.42
CA VAL A 55 7.14 -2.65 -21.28
C VAL A 55 8.10 -2.94 -20.12
N LYS A 56 9.31 -3.41 -20.40
CA LYS A 56 10.34 -3.66 -19.40
C LYS A 56 10.80 -2.38 -18.69
N ARG A 57 11.03 -1.30 -19.43
CA ARG A 57 11.32 0.02 -18.84
C ARG A 57 10.18 0.53 -17.96
N LEU A 58 8.93 0.34 -18.40
CA LEU A 58 7.76 0.70 -17.62
C LEU A 58 7.67 -0.09 -16.32
N LEU A 59 8.01 -1.39 -16.33
CA LEU A 59 8.05 -2.22 -15.13
C LEU A 59 9.09 -1.70 -14.13
N ILE A 60 10.29 -1.39 -14.60
CA ILE A 60 11.37 -0.84 -13.77
C ILE A 60 10.91 0.46 -13.10
N SER A 61 10.39 1.41 -13.89
CA SER A 61 9.92 2.70 -13.38
C SER A 61 8.79 2.55 -12.34
N ARG A 62 7.86 1.60 -12.55
CA ARG A 62 6.80 1.32 -11.59
C ARG A 62 7.31 0.73 -10.28
N ARG A 63 8.30 -0.17 -10.35
CA ARG A 63 8.94 -0.75 -9.16
C ARG A 63 9.70 0.30 -8.34
N GLU A 64 10.43 1.18 -9.02
CA GLU A 64 11.13 2.30 -8.36
C GLU A 64 10.13 3.25 -7.66
N ARG A 65 9.03 3.61 -8.35
CA ARG A 65 7.98 4.43 -7.77
C ARG A 65 7.31 3.75 -6.56
N LEU A 66 7.08 2.44 -6.62
CA LEU A 66 6.53 1.68 -5.50
C LEU A 66 7.47 1.74 -4.30
N LYS A 67 8.76 1.50 -4.51
CA LYS A 67 9.77 1.55 -3.46
C LYS A 67 9.79 2.92 -2.76
N MET A 68 9.84 4.01 -3.53
CA MET A 68 9.78 5.37 -2.98
C MET A 68 8.52 5.62 -2.14
N LYS A 69 7.35 5.14 -2.61
CA LYS A 69 6.09 5.29 -1.88
C LYS A 69 6.03 4.46 -0.61
N GLU A 70 6.63 3.28 -0.61
CA GLU A 70 6.72 2.43 0.60
C GLU A 70 7.68 3.04 1.63
N GLU A 71 8.81 3.61 1.21
CA GLU A 71 9.74 4.33 2.08
C GLU A 71 9.11 5.60 2.69
N GLU A 72 8.37 6.38 1.89
CA GLU A 72 7.63 7.55 2.34
C GLU A 72 6.55 7.17 3.37
N LEU A 73 5.80 6.08 3.13
CA LEU A 73 4.80 5.58 4.07
C LEU A 73 5.44 5.13 5.38
N LEU A 74 6.56 4.44 5.32
CA LEU A 74 7.29 3.99 6.50
C LEU A 74 7.76 5.18 7.35
N GLU A 75 8.30 6.22 6.72
CA GLU A 75 8.74 7.44 7.43
C GLU A 75 7.57 8.13 8.14
N ILE A 76 6.43 8.31 7.46
CA ILE A 76 5.24 8.91 8.06
C ILE A 76 4.71 8.05 9.22
N THR A 77 4.73 6.72 9.06
CA THR A 77 4.29 5.80 10.12
C THR A 77 5.19 5.90 11.33
N ASN A 78 6.51 5.92 11.15
CA ASN A 78 7.48 6.09 12.24
C ASN A 78 7.29 7.42 12.97
N GLN A 79 7.02 8.50 12.25
CA GLN A 79 6.75 9.81 12.85
C GLN A 79 5.43 9.79 13.66
N ALA A 80 4.39 9.15 13.12
CA ALA A 80 3.12 9.00 13.84
C ALA A 80 3.27 8.16 15.10
N GLU A 81 4.03 7.05 15.06
CA GLU A 81 4.31 6.21 16.22
C GLU A 81 5.05 6.98 17.31
N LYS A 82 6.13 7.71 16.97
CA LYS A 82 6.87 8.56 17.91
C LYS A 82 5.97 9.61 18.57
N TYR A 83 5.09 10.25 17.77
CA TYR A 83 4.13 11.19 18.30
C TYR A 83 3.16 10.52 19.28
N ILE A 84 2.58 9.37 18.92
CA ILE A 84 1.66 8.62 19.77
C ILE A 84 2.35 8.21 21.09
N GLU A 85 3.60 7.76 21.03
CA GLU A 85 4.36 7.39 22.22
C GLU A 85 4.61 8.57 23.16
N SER A 86 4.71 9.78 22.65
CA SER A 86 4.87 11.00 23.44
C SER A 86 3.60 11.39 24.21
N ILE A 87 2.45 10.83 23.90
CA ILE A 87 1.17 11.14 24.55
C ILE A 87 1.17 10.60 26.00
N LYS A 88 1.04 11.51 26.96
CA LYS A 88 1.08 11.16 28.41
C LYS A 88 -0.09 10.27 28.85
N LYS A 89 -1.30 10.51 28.30
CA LYS A 89 -2.51 9.75 28.66
C LYS A 89 -2.50 8.38 27.97
N SER A 90 -2.25 7.30 28.69
CA SER A 90 -2.17 5.94 28.15
C SER A 90 -3.42 5.51 27.39
N GLU A 91 -4.60 5.90 27.87
CA GLU A 91 -5.88 5.62 27.20
C GLU A 91 -5.92 6.20 25.77
N ILE A 92 -5.53 7.47 25.60
CA ILE A 92 -5.49 8.14 24.29
C ILE A 92 -4.40 7.52 23.41
N ARG A 93 -3.24 7.23 23.97
CA ARG A 93 -2.14 6.58 23.27
C ARG A 93 -2.55 5.23 22.68
N ILE A 94 -3.23 4.38 23.45
CA ILE A 94 -3.73 3.07 23.00
C ILE A 94 -4.78 3.25 21.91
N MET A 95 -5.76 4.12 22.09
CA MET A 95 -6.80 4.41 21.09
C MET A 95 -6.20 4.90 19.79
N PHE A 96 -5.18 5.78 19.83
CA PHE A 96 -4.55 6.32 18.63
C PHE A 96 -3.71 5.28 17.90
N ARG A 97 -3.00 4.41 18.63
CA ARG A 97 -2.27 3.30 18.02
C ARG A 97 -3.22 2.40 17.23
N MET A 98 -4.30 1.94 17.86
CA MET A 98 -5.31 1.12 17.21
C MET A 98 -5.90 1.80 15.98
N ARG A 99 -6.25 3.08 16.07
CA ARG A 99 -6.91 3.82 15.00
C ARG A 99 -5.99 4.16 13.84
N TYR A 100 -4.80 4.69 14.12
CA TYR A 100 -3.93 5.32 13.11
C TYR A 100 -2.78 4.44 12.65
N ILE A 101 -2.32 3.52 13.48
CA ILE A 101 -1.25 2.58 13.12
C ILE A 101 -1.84 1.24 12.64
N GLU A 102 -2.76 0.65 13.43
CA GLU A 102 -3.37 -0.64 13.11
C GLU A 102 -4.53 -0.52 12.12
N GLY A 103 -5.05 0.69 11.89
CA GLY A 103 -6.09 0.97 10.89
C GLY A 103 -7.50 0.53 11.31
N LEU A 104 -7.75 0.30 12.58
CA LEU A 104 -9.05 -0.12 13.09
C LEU A 104 -10.11 0.98 12.95
N THR A 105 -11.37 0.61 12.76
CA THR A 105 -12.49 1.53 12.83
C THR A 105 -12.73 1.98 14.27
N TRP A 106 -13.41 3.11 14.49
CA TRP A 106 -13.73 3.56 15.85
C TRP A 106 -14.60 2.58 16.63
N ASN A 107 -15.45 1.82 15.92
CA ASN A 107 -16.24 0.74 16.53
C ASN A 107 -15.33 -0.38 17.05
N GLN A 108 -14.38 -0.84 16.24
CA GLN A 108 -13.41 -1.86 16.64
C GLN A 108 -12.50 -1.37 17.78
N VAL A 109 -12.09 -0.10 17.75
CA VAL A 109 -11.33 0.52 18.84
C VAL A 109 -12.15 0.50 20.13
N ALA A 110 -13.42 0.90 20.09
CA ALA A 110 -14.29 0.88 21.26
C ALA A 110 -14.43 -0.53 21.85
N HIS A 111 -14.60 -1.54 20.98
CA HIS A 111 -14.71 -2.94 21.40
C HIS A 111 -13.43 -3.40 22.13
N GLN A 112 -12.27 -3.20 21.52
CA GLN A 112 -10.99 -3.57 22.14
C GLN A 112 -10.69 -2.79 23.43
N MET A 113 -11.05 -1.51 23.50
CA MET A 113 -10.93 -0.74 24.72
C MET A 113 -11.81 -1.29 25.85
N ASN A 114 -13.03 -1.74 25.55
CA ASN A 114 -13.89 -2.38 26.54
C ASN A 114 -13.31 -3.70 27.06
N GLU A 115 -12.68 -4.49 26.17
CA GLU A 115 -12.00 -5.73 26.57
C GLU A 115 -10.79 -5.45 27.47
N MET A 116 -9.92 -4.51 27.06
CA MET A 116 -8.71 -4.16 27.81
C MET A 116 -9.02 -3.53 29.17
N PHE A 117 -10.07 -2.72 29.27
CA PHE A 117 -10.47 -1.99 30.46
C PHE A 117 -11.72 -2.57 31.12
N SER A 118 -12.00 -3.86 30.93
CA SER A 118 -13.17 -4.56 31.45
C SER A 118 -13.36 -4.46 32.98
N ARG A 119 -12.28 -4.23 33.73
CA ARG A 119 -12.31 -4.05 35.17
C ARG A 119 -12.71 -2.63 35.62
N THR A 120 -12.82 -1.69 34.68
CA THR A 120 -13.25 -0.33 34.96
C THR A 120 -14.75 -0.18 34.69
N LYS A 121 -15.46 0.64 35.47
CA LYS A 121 -16.89 0.95 35.25
C LYS A 121 -17.13 1.81 33.98
N ARG A 122 -16.10 2.04 33.19
CA ARG A 122 -16.19 2.87 31.96
C ARG A 122 -16.55 2.02 30.77
N THR A 123 -17.56 2.43 30.03
CA THR A 123 -17.92 1.84 28.75
C THR A 123 -17.45 2.73 27.63
N TYR A 124 -16.70 2.17 26.69
CA TYR A 124 -16.24 2.85 25.49
C TYR A 124 -17.26 2.63 24.38
N THR A 125 -17.67 3.71 23.75
CA THR A 125 -18.54 3.71 22.56
C THR A 125 -17.78 4.28 21.37
N GLU A 126 -18.22 3.97 20.17
CA GLU A 126 -17.62 4.50 18.92
C GLU A 126 -17.55 6.03 18.97
N ASP A 127 -18.68 6.69 19.24
CA ASP A 127 -18.73 8.15 19.32
C ASP A 127 -17.88 8.71 20.46
N GLY A 128 -17.88 8.04 21.61
CA GLY A 128 -17.07 8.42 22.75
C GLY A 128 -15.57 8.40 22.44
N CYS A 129 -15.09 7.37 21.76
CA CYS A 129 -13.69 7.25 21.31
C CYS A 129 -13.35 8.32 20.29
N ARG A 130 -14.21 8.51 19.28
CA ARG A 130 -14.04 9.54 18.25
C ARG A 130 -13.99 10.96 18.84
N MET A 131 -14.91 11.28 19.74
CA MET A 131 -14.97 12.58 20.40
C MET A 131 -13.76 12.85 21.30
N LYS A 132 -13.28 11.84 22.03
CA LYS A 132 -12.05 11.94 22.83
C LYS A 132 -10.83 12.25 21.94
N GLY A 133 -10.70 11.57 20.81
CA GLY A 133 -9.64 11.84 19.83
C GLY A 133 -9.71 13.27 19.30
N ASN A 134 -10.88 13.72 18.85
CA ASN A 134 -11.07 15.06 18.31
C ASN A 134 -10.78 16.15 19.38
N ARG A 135 -11.18 15.93 20.62
CA ARG A 135 -10.88 16.86 21.73
C ARG A 135 -9.38 16.94 21.98
N PHE A 136 -8.69 15.81 22.00
CA PHE A 136 -7.24 15.78 22.17
C PHE A 136 -6.51 16.60 21.12
N PHE A 137 -6.88 16.47 19.84
CA PHE A 137 -6.28 17.27 18.77
C PHE A 137 -6.56 18.77 18.93
N LYS A 138 -7.78 19.17 19.28
CA LYS A 138 -8.12 20.57 19.53
C LYS A 138 -7.31 21.17 20.69
N GLU A 139 -7.12 20.42 21.77
CA GLU A 139 -6.32 20.85 22.92
C GLU A 139 -4.84 21.02 22.54
N THR A 140 -4.30 20.13 21.71
CA THR A 140 -2.88 20.20 21.28
C THR A 140 -2.64 21.28 20.24
N GLU A 141 -3.58 21.55 19.33
CA GLU A 141 -3.50 22.64 18.37
C GLU A 141 -3.62 24.00 19.03
N GLY A 142 -4.50 24.14 20.02
CA GLY A 142 -4.66 25.37 20.80
C GLY A 142 -3.39 25.78 21.60
N HIS A 143 -2.56 24.84 21.99
CA HIS A 143 -1.28 25.11 22.65
C HIS A 143 -0.15 25.56 21.72
N LYS A 144 -0.25 25.28 20.41
CA LYS A 144 0.74 25.73 19.42
C LYS A 144 0.56 27.18 18.95
N VAL A 145 -0.62 27.76 19.19
CA VAL A 145 -0.95 29.15 18.77
C VAL A 145 -0.59 30.19 19.84
N SER A 146 -0.11 29.76 21.02
CA SER A 146 0.20 30.65 22.15
C SER A 146 1.69 30.79 22.45
N LEU A 147 2.55 30.73 21.42
CA LEU A 147 3.99 31.04 21.51
C LEU A 147 4.33 32.11 20.50
#